data_ef6e22bd89139a6e93a83caf0fdb1c1c
#
_entry.id   ef6e22bd89139a6e93a83caf0fdb1c1c
#
_cell.length_a   1.000
_cell.length_b   1.000
_cell.length_c   1.000
_cell.angle_alpha   90.00
_cell.angle_beta   90.00
_cell.angle_gamma   90.00
#
_symmetry.space_group_name_H-M   'P 1'
#
loop_
_entity.id
_entity.type
_entity.pdbx_description
1 polymer ?
#
loop_
_entity_poly.entity_id
_entity_poly.type
_entity_poly.pdbx_seq_one_letter_code
_entity_poly.pdbx_strand_id
1 'polypeptide(L)' 'MKDRLSEDQYMALAKEIKTMQDTYWRVFRMMTGHFPKSEKAIQYLIALNVAIMKLDYQVEHEFFRDFPDKNLQDYRRRNF' A
#
# COMPACT_ATOMS: atom_id res chain seq x y z
N MET A 1 -8.02 25.42 -3.78
CA MET A 1 -7.05 24.48 -3.24
C MET A 1 -7.79 23.39 -2.49
N LYS A 2 -7.43 22.14 -2.76
CA LYS A 2 -8.08 21.03 -2.06
C LYS A 2 -7.65 20.99 -0.60
N ASP A 3 -8.59 20.65 0.26
CA ASP A 3 -8.30 20.48 1.67
C ASP A 3 -7.38 19.29 1.88
N ARG A 4 -6.51 19.40 2.86
CA ARG A 4 -5.65 18.30 3.24
C ARG A 4 -6.47 17.24 3.96
N LEU A 5 -6.03 15.99 3.83
CA LEU A 5 -6.61 14.92 4.61
C LEU A 5 -6.30 15.15 6.10
N SER A 6 -7.26 14.81 6.94
CA SER A 6 -7.02 14.79 8.39
C SER A 6 -6.13 13.60 8.76
N GLU A 7 -5.59 13.63 9.96
CA GLU A 7 -4.80 12.50 10.46
C GLU A 7 -5.61 11.21 10.41
N ASP A 8 -6.87 11.25 10.83
CA ASP A 8 -7.72 10.06 10.83
C ASP A 8 -7.99 9.56 9.42
N GLN A 9 -8.12 10.45 8.45
CA GLN A 9 -8.30 10.08 7.05
C GLN A 9 -7.03 9.42 6.50
N TYR A 10 -5.84 9.91 6.86
CA TYR A 10 -4.59 9.27 6.47
C TYR A 10 -4.47 7.87 7.08
N MET A 11 -4.88 7.71 8.35
CA MET A 11 -4.84 6.40 8.99
C MET A 11 -5.81 5.41 8.32
N ALA A 12 -7.02 5.89 7.96
CA ALA A 12 -7.98 5.06 7.24
C ALA A 12 -7.44 4.65 5.86
N LEU A 13 -6.81 5.59 5.15
CA LEU A 13 -6.22 5.32 3.84
C LEU A 13 -5.10 4.29 3.94
N ALA A 14 -4.24 4.42 4.95
CA ALA A 14 -3.15 3.47 5.17
C ALA A 14 -3.69 2.06 5.44
N LYS A 15 -4.78 1.94 6.20
CA LYS A 15 -5.41 0.64 6.45
C LYS A 15 -5.97 0.03 5.18
N GLU A 16 -6.55 0.84 4.30
CA GLU A 16 -7.07 0.35 3.03
C GLU A 16 -5.93 -0.13 2.12
N ILE A 17 -4.79 0.57 2.11
CA ILE A 17 -3.62 0.14 1.35
C ILE A 17 -3.09 -1.19 1.91
N LYS A 18 -3.06 -1.33 3.22
CA LYS A 18 -2.67 -2.58 3.86
C LYS A 18 -3.59 -3.73 3.44
N THR A 19 -4.89 -3.47 3.38
CA THR A 19 -5.86 -4.46 2.92
C THR A 19 -5.60 -4.85 1.46
N MET A 20 -5.24 -3.90 0.61
CA MET A 20 -4.86 -4.20 -0.77
C MET A 20 -3.64 -5.10 -0.83
N GLN A 21 -2.64 -4.85 0.01
CA GLN A 21 -1.44 -5.69 0.07
C GLN A 21 -1.77 -7.11 0.49
N ASP A 22 -2.62 -7.26 1.50
CA ASP A 22 -3.04 -8.58 1.97
C ASP A 22 -3.81 -9.33 0.88
N THR A 23 -4.70 -8.65 0.19
CA THR A 23 -5.46 -9.23 -0.94
C THR A 23 -4.52 -9.60 -2.08
N TYR A 24 -3.54 -8.75 -2.38
CA TYR A 24 -2.53 -9.04 -3.39
C TYR A 24 -1.82 -10.37 -3.11
N TRP A 25 -1.38 -10.57 -1.87
CA TRP A 25 -0.66 -11.80 -1.52
C TRP A 25 -1.52 -13.04 -1.60
N ARG A 26 -2.83 -12.93 -1.32
CA ARG A 26 -3.76 -14.03 -1.51
C ARG A 26 -3.90 -14.37 -2.99
N VAL A 27 -4.06 -13.36 -3.84
CA VAL A 27 -4.14 -13.54 -5.29
C VAL A 27 -2.82 -14.12 -5.81
N PHE A 28 -1.70 -13.62 -5.34
CA PHE A 28 -0.38 -14.11 -5.71
C PHE A 28 -0.26 -15.62 -5.47
N ARG A 29 -0.64 -16.07 -4.28
CA ARG A 29 -0.57 -17.50 -3.94
C ARG A 29 -1.47 -18.35 -4.80
N MET A 30 -2.66 -17.84 -5.11
CA MET A 30 -3.59 -18.56 -5.98
C MET A 30 -3.05 -18.68 -7.40
N MET A 31 -2.47 -17.62 -7.93
CA MET A 31 -2.00 -17.59 -9.31
C MET A 31 -0.68 -18.34 -9.50
N THR A 32 0.28 -18.17 -8.60
CA THR A 32 1.60 -18.78 -8.76
C THR A 32 1.56 -20.29 -8.62
N GLY A 33 0.50 -20.84 -8.01
CA GLY A 33 0.29 -22.29 -7.97
C GLY A 33 -0.22 -22.88 -9.27
N HIS A 34 -0.72 -22.05 -10.19
CA HIS A 34 -1.41 -22.53 -11.39
C HIS A 34 -0.86 -21.95 -12.70
N PHE A 35 -0.14 -20.83 -12.65
CA PHE A 35 0.38 -20.17 -13.84
C PHE A 35 1.90 -20.17 -13.87
N PRO A 36 2.52 -20.46 -15.03
CA PRO A 36 3.98 -20.31 -15.14
C PRO A 36 4.39 -18.84 -15.03
N LYS A 37 5.61 -18.61 -14.59
CA LYS A 37 6.15 -17.25 -14.39
C LYS A 37 6.17 -16.43 -15.67
N SER A 38 6.25 -17.08 -16.83
CA SER A 38 6.30 -16.41 -18.12
C SER A 38 4.95 -15.87 -18.58
N GLU A 39 3.87 -16.26 -17.92
CA GLU A 39 2.54 -15.78 -18.32
C GLU A 39 2.40 -14.29 -18.07
N LYS A 40 1.70 -13.61 -18.99
CA LYS A 40 1.46 -12.16 -18.87
C LYS A 40 0.73 -11.82 -17.58
N ALA A 41 -0.20 -12.69 -17.15
CA ALA A 41 -0.92 -12.48 -15.90
C ALA A 41 0.02 -12.34 -14.72
N ILE A 42 1.06 -13.19 -14.64
CA ILE A 42 2.05 -13.12 -13.57
C ILE A 42 2.88 -11.85 -13.68
N GLN A 43 3.23 -11.44 -14.90
CA GLN A 43 3.98 -10.19 -15.10
C GLN A 43 3.18 -8.97 -14.65
N TYR A 44 1.88 -8.94 -14.96
CA TYR A 44 1.00 -7.87 -14.49
C TYR A 44 0.86 -7.88 -12.97
N LEU A 45 0.83 -9.07 -12.38
CA LEU A 45 0.76 -9.22 -10.93
C LEU A 45 2.00 -8.63 -10.25
N ILE A 46 3.18 -8.89 -10.83
CA ILE A 46 4.43 -8.33 -10.31
C ILE A 46 4.41 -6.79 -10.43
N ALA A 47 3.94 -6.28 -11.58
CA ALA A 47 3.83 -4.83 -11.78
C ALA A 47 2.86 -4.20 -10.78
N LEU A 48 1.78 -4.88 -10.46
CA LEU A 48 0.82 -4.41 -9.46
C LEU A 48 1.46 -4.31 -8.08
N ASN A 49 2.29 -5.29 -7.70
CA ASN A 49 3.00 -5.25 -6.42
C ASN A 49 3.87 -4.00 -6.32
N VAL A 50 4.60 -3.69 -7.38
CA VAL A 50 5.46 -2.50 -7.41
C VAL A 50 4.60 -1.23 -7.28
N ALA A 51 3.46 -1.19 -7.96
CA ALA A 51 2.56 -0.04 -7.89
C ALA A 51 2.00 0.16 -6.48
N ILE A 52 1.60 -0.92 -5.81
CA ILE A 52 1.09 -0.85 -4.44
C ILE A 52 2.18 -0.34 -3.49
N MET A 53 3.40 -0.83 -3.63
CA MET A 53 4.53 -0.39 -2.80
C MET A 53 4.83 1.09 -2.99
N LYS A 54 4.81 1.56 -4.23
CA LYS A 54 5.04 2.98 -4.54
C LYS A 54 3.92 3.85 -3.96
N LEU A 55 2.68 3.39 -4.05
CA LEU A 55 1.54 4.11 -3.51
C LEU A 55 1.67 4.23 -1.99
N ASP A 56 1.97 3.12 -1.31
CA ASP A 56 2.13 3.10 0.13
C ASP A 56 3.23 4.07 0.58
N TYR A 57 4.37 4.02 -0.09
CA TYR A 57 5.49 4.90 0.19
C TYR A 57 5.12 6.37 -0.01
N GLN A 58 4.41 6.67 -1.10
CA GLN A 58 4.03 8.05 -1.42
C GLN A 58 3.02 8.59 -0.42
N VAL A 59 2.05 7.80 -0.01
CA VAL A 59 1.06 8.22 1.00
C VAL A 59 1.74 8.48 2.34
N GLU A 60 2.67 7.63 2.74
CA GLU A 60 3.46 7.83 3.96
C GLU A 60 4.26 9.14 3.89
N HIS A 61 4.88 9.39 2.74
CA HIS A 61 5.65 10.61 2.53
C HIS A 61 4.76 11.85 2.66
N GLU A 62 3.57 11.83 2.05
CA GLU A 62 2.64 12.95 2.13
C GLU A 62 2.12 13.14 3.55
N PHE A 63 1.90 12.05 4.28
CA PHE A 63 1.49 12.14 5.68
C PHE A 63 2.54 12.89 6.50
N PHE A 64 3.81 12.54 6.37
CA PHE A 64 4.86 13.20 7.14
C PHE A 64 5.14 14.64 6.67
N ARG A 65 4.83 14.95 5.41
CA ARG A 65 4.87 16.32 4.94
C ARG A 65 3.81 17.18 5.64
N ASP A 66 2.60 16.64 5.79
CA ASP A 66 1.47 17.35 6.38
C ASP A 66 1.48 17.32 7.91
N PHE A 67 2.10 16.31 8.50
CA PHE A 67 2.18 16.14 9.95
C PHE A 67 3.63 15.86 10.37
N PRO A 68 4.52 16.85 10.26
CA PRO A 68 5.96 16.63 10.48
C PRO A 68 6.32 16.32 11.94
N ASP A 69 5.42 16.55 12.87
CA ASP A 69 5.62 16.26 14.29
C ASP A 69 5.37 14.78 14.63
N LYS A 70 4.83 14.01 13.69
CA LYS A 70 4.62 12.56 13.90
C LYS A 70 5.87 11.80 13.48
N ASN A 71 6.06 10.61 14.07
CA ASN A 71 7.19 9.78 13.70
C ASN A 71 6.73 8.49 13.01
N LEU A 72 7.67 7.89 12.29
CA LEU A 72 7.40 6.71 11.47
C LEU A 72 6.93 5.52 12.32
N GLN A 73 7.50 5.36 13.51
CA GLN A 73 7.14 4.23 14.37
C GLN A 73 5.69 4.33 14.82
N ASP A 74 5.24 5.51 15.21
CA ASP A 74 3.85 5.72 15.61
C ASP A 74 2.89 5.46 14.45
N TYR A 75 3.25 5.93 13.26
CA TYR A 75 2.46 5.69 12.06
C TYR A 75 2.32 4.19 11.79
N ARG A 76 3.43 3.47 11.81
CA ARG A 76 3.43 2.03 11.52
C ARG A 76 2.72 1.22 12.60
N ARG A 77 2.89 1.60 13.86
CA ARG A 77 2.25 0.92 14.97
C ARG A 77 0.73 1.00 14.88
N ARG A 78 0.19 2.12 14.42
CA ARG A 78 -1.25 2.31 14.28
C ARG A 78 -1.84 1.57 13.09
N ASN A 79 -1.03 1.25 12.08
CA ASN A 79 -1.50 0.66 10.82
C ASN A 79 -1.08 -0.78 10.62
N PHE A 80 -0.14 -1.23 11.38
CA PHE A 80 0.38 -2.59 11.32
C PHE A 80 0.39 -3.21 12.72
#